data_20b78237b0c9e291afaf4cffc9d77edf
#
_entry.id   20b78237b0c9e291afaf4cffc9d77edf
#
_cell.length_a   1.000
_cell.length_b   1.000
_cell.length_c   1.000
_cell.angle_alpha   90.00
_cell.angle_beta   90.00
_cell.angle_gamma   90.00
#
_symmetry.space_group_name_H-M   'P 1'
#
loop_
_entity.id
_entity.type
_entity.pdbx_description
1 polymer ?
#
loop_
_entity_poly.entity_id
_entity_poly.type
_entity_poly.pdbx_seq_one_letter_code
_entity_poly.pdbx_strand_id
1 'polypeptide(L)'
;IGFLMEYSGLSYVDAIRDLAQNNGMTVPEEDRLLPAQRAEVTAKSLALSEVMTKAGEYYKQQLRTAPQAIAYLKKRGLTGEIAARFGLGFSPDAWDGLRSVFTDYNVPALVEAGLVIDKSEEEGGGRKRYDRFRDRVMFPIRNTKGQIVGFGGRIMEQGEPKYLNSPETPLFQKGLELYGLFEARQAIREAGYVLVTEGYMDVVALAQMGFPQAVATLGTACTPTHVQKLLRQTDHVIFSFDGDSAGRRAARRALDACLPHANDDKVIKFLFLPKEHDPDSYIREFGTDAFEQEVRDAMPLSQFFMREMIGDNDLTTAEGRARTQFDAKPLLQLMQSSGMRLQLVRNLAQVTQTSPAEIETMFELSQPVARIKQAPPKSKRNAPVGLELQIMRILVAHPSLAMMLDETVLADAAALAPDGANMLRSLVFTAQSMGENAQFAALAEQLRSLGSDFDALIAEMAEQAETDIDIVRLELAGALRQMRHQVLKLEMEGLAARGLREPEDIARYREITQLQDQLRKQAAAEAAAR
;
A
#
# COMPACT_ATOMS: atom_id res chain seq x y z
N ILE A 1 1.68 -6.54 17.16
CA ILE A 1 1.60 -6.10 15.75
C ILE A 1 2.87 -5.34 15.39
N GLY A 2 3.28 -4.29 16.17
CA GLY A 2 4.51 -3.53 15.93
C GLY A 2 5.75 -4.41 15.77
N PHE A 3 5.94 -5.40 16.64
CA PHE A 3 7.02 -6.37 16.53
C PHE A 3 7.04 -7.14 15.19
N LEU A 4 5.88 -7.58 14.68
CA LEU A 4 5.80 -8.28 13.39
C LEU A 4 6.01 -7.32 12.21
N MET A 5 5.61 -6.07 12.33
CA MET A 5 5.90 -5.05 11.33
C MET A 5 7.40 -4.78 11.25
N GLU A 6 8.07 -4.63 12.39
CA GLU A 6 9.52 -4.39 12.47
C GLU A 6 10.35 -5.65 12.18
N TYR A 7 9.95 -6.80 12.72
CA TYR A 7 10.70 -8.04 12.55
C TYR A 7 10.52 -8.69 11.19
N SER A 8 9.29 -8.68 10.64
CA SER A 8 8.97 -9.35 9.37
C SER A 8 8.77 -8.37 8.21
N GLY A 9 8.87 -7.06 8.42
CA GLY A 9 8.65 -6.04 7.39
C GLY A 9 7.24 -6.10 6.78
N LEU A 10 6.27 -6.63 7.52
CA LEU A 10 4.88 -6.76 7.06
C LEU A 10 4.16 -5.41 7.17
N SER A 11 3.19 -5.18 6.27
CA SER A 11 2.26 -4.07 6.48
C SER A 11 1.43 -4.32 7.74
N TYR A 12 0.84 -3.25 8.30
CA TYR A 12 -0.05 -3.37 9.47
C TYR A 12 -1.16 -4.41 9.26
N VAL A 13 -1.77 -4.40 8.06
CA VAL A 13 -2.84 -5.33 7.69
C VAL A 13 -2.31 -6.76 7.56
N ASP A 14 -1.14 -6.94 6.93
CA ASP A 14 -0.53 -8.27 6.79
C ASP A 14 -0.04 -8.82 8.13
N ALA A 15 0.48 -7.97 9.02
CA ALA A 15 0.85 -8.36 10.37
C ALA A 15 -0.37 -8.78 11.22
N ILE A 16 -1.51 -8.09 11.04
CA ILE A 16 -2.77 -8.51 11.68
C ILE A 16 -3.26 -9.85 11.11
N ARG A 17 -3.20 -10.04 9.79
CA ARG A 17 -3.60 -11.31 9.15
C ARG A 17 -2.73 -12.47 9.62
N ASP A 18 -1.43 -12.26 9.68
CA ASP A 18 -0.47 -13.27 10.15
C ASP A 18 -0.72 -13.65 11.62
N LEU A 19 -0.92 -12.65 12.49
CA LEU A 19 -1.29 -12.88 13.88
C LEU A 19 -2.63 -13.61 14.03
N ALA A 20 -3.63 -13.21 13.27
CA ALA A 20 -4.95 -13.82 13.30
C ALA A 20 -4.88 -15.28 12.84
N GLN A 21 -4.17 -15.55 11.74
CA GLN A 21 -3.98 -16.91 11.21
C GLN A 21 -3.25 -17.81 12.21
N ASN A 22 -2.20 -17.30 12.88
CA ASN A 22 -1.45 -18.06 13.89
C ASN A 22 -2.27 -18.34 15.16
N ASN A 23 -3.33 -17.57 15.41
CA ASN A 23 -4.24 -17.77 16.54
C ASN A 23 -5.61 -18.37 16.13
N GLY A 24 -5.74 -18.89 14.91
CA GLY A 24 -6.98 -19.50 14.42
C GLY A 24 -8.14 -18.51 14.24
N MET A 25 -7.83 -17.20 14.15
CA MET A 25 -8.82 -16.14 13.95
C MET A 25 -8.80 -15.65 12.50
N THR A 26 -9.96 -15.23 12.00
CA THR A 26 -10.08 -14.55 10.70
C THR A 26 -10.23 -13.04 10.90
N VAL A 27 -9.45 -12.25 10.16
CA VAL A 27 -9.62 -10.79 10.14
C VAL A 27 -10.80 -10.47 9.23
N PRO A 28 -11.82 -9.74 9.70
CA PRO A 28 -12.88 -9.26 8.82
C PRO A 28 -12.28 -8.30 7.78
N GLU A 29 -12.45 -8.60 6.51
CA GLU A 29 -12.06 -7.70 5.42
C GLU A 29 -13.27 -6.89 4.98
N GLU A 30 -13.11 -5.58 4.88
CA GLU A 30 -14.08 -4.66 4.29
C GLU A 30 -14.08 -4.74 2.74
N ASP A 31 -14.01 -5.93 2.18
CA ASP A 31 -14.05 -6.12 0.74
C ASP A 31 -15.49 -6.32 0.27
N ARG A 32 -15.87 -5.56 -0.75
CA ARG A 32 -17.20 -5.61 -1.41
C ARG A 32 -17.51 -6.93 -2.13
N LEU A 33 -16.64 -7.93 -2.02
CA LEU A 33 -16.84 -9.24 -2.66
C LEU A 33 -17.68 -10.17 -1.78
N LEU A 34 -18.65 -10.83 -2.36
CA LEU A 34 -19.45 -11.87 -1.71
C LEU A 34 -18.54 -13.02 -1.23
N PRO A 35 -18.87 -13.73 -0.13
CA PRO A 35 -18.06 -14.83 0.41
C PRO A 35 -17.69 -15.90 -0.62
N ALA A 36 -18.61 -16.24 -1.52
CA ALA A 36 -18.38 -17.20 -2.61
C ALA A 36 -17.33 -16.69 -3.63
N GLN A 37 -17.41 -15.41 -4.01
CA GLN A 37 -16.42 -14.77 -4.90
C GLN A 37 -15.04 -14.68 -4.24
N ARG A 38 -14.96 -14.45 -2.93
CA ARG A 38 -13.70 -14.49 -2.18
C ARG A 38 -13.07 -15.88 -2.19
N ALA A 39 -13.87 -16.90 -1.94
CA ALA A 39 -13.39 -18.29 -1.97
C ALA A 39 -12.85 -18.66 -3.35
N GLU A 40 -13.51 -18.24 -4.43
CA GLU A 40 -13.09 -18.47 -5.80
C GLU A 40 -11.78 -17.74 -6.13
N VAL A 41 -11.66 -16.44 -5.78
CA VAL A 41 -10.44 -15.65 -5.98
C VAL A 41 -9.27 -16.26 -5.19
N THR A 42 -9.51 -16.68 -3.95
CA THR A 42 -8.48 -17.31 -3.12
C THR A 42 -8.05 -18.66 -3.68
N ALA A 43 -8.98 -19.51 -4.09
CA ALA A 43 -8.70 -20.81 -4.70
C ALA A 43 -7.92 -20.65 -6.01
N LYS A 44 -8.30 -19.68 -6.83
CA LYS A 44 -7.60 -19.35 -8.08
C LYS A 44 -6.17 -18.86 -7.81
N SER A 45 -5.98 -17.97 -6.83
CA SER A 45 -4.67 -17.48 -6.44
C SER A 45 -3.77 -18.61 -5.91
N LEU A 46 -4.31 -19.54 -5.12
CA LEU A 46 -3.57 -20.70 -4.65
C LEU A 46 -3.14 -21.61 -5.81
N ALA A 47 -4.04 -21.90 -6.76
CA ALA A 47 -3.73 -22.69 -7.93
C ALA A 47 -2.62 -22.07 -8.80
N LEU A 48 -2.66 -20.74 -9.01
CA LEU A 48 -1.61 -20.02 -9.73
C LEU A 48 -0.27 -20.05 -8.97
N SER A 49 -0.28 -19.91 -7.64
CA SER A 49 0.92 -19.97 -6.81
C SER A 49 1.59 -21.36 -6.84
N GLU A 50 0.80 -22.44 -6.87
CA GLU A 50 1.32 -23.80 -7.03
C GLU A 50 1.96 -24.00 -8.41
N VAL A 51 1.35 -23.48 -9.47
CA VAL A 51 1.89 -23.51 -10.84
C VAL A 51 3.24 -22.78 -10.89
N MET A 52 3.35 -21.58 -10.30
CA MET A 52 4.59 -20.81 -10.25
C MET A 52 5.67 -21.54 -9.46
N THR A 53 5.33 -22.18 -8.35
CA THR A 53 6.27 -22.95 -7.54
C THR A 53 6.82 -24.16 -8.31
N LYS A 54 5.96 -24.93 -8.96
CA LYS A 54 6.36 -26.09 -9.79
C LYS A 54 7.26 -25.66 -10.95
N ALA A 55 6.93 -24.56 -11.64
CA ALA A 55 7.76 -24.01 -12.70
C ALA A 55 9.14 -23.56 -12.18
N GLY A 56 9.18 -22.92 -11.00
CA GLY A 56 10.43 -22.53 -10.35
C GLY A 56 11.35 -23.71 -10.04
N GLU A 57 10.79 -24.77 -9.48
CA GLU A 57 11.55 -26.01 -9.20
C GLU A 57 12.04 -26.69 -10.52
N TYR A 58 11.22 -26.69 -11.55
CA TYR A 58 11.62 -27.19 -12.86
C TYR A 58 12.83 -26.40 -13.40
N TYR A 59 12.76 -25.07 -13.49
CA TYR A 59 13.86 -24.26 -13.98
C TYR A 59 15.14 -24.44 -13.14
N LYS A 60 15.01 -24.54 -11.83
CA LYS A 60 16.12 -24.80 -10.92
C LYS A 60 16.80 -26.17 -11.16
N GLN A 61 16.00 -27.21 -11.44
CA GLN A 61 16.49 -28.53 -11.82
C GLN A 61 17.22 -28.48 -13.16
N GLN A 62 16.62 -27.79 -14.16
CA GLN A 62 17.23 -27.64 -15.49
C GLN A 62 18.58 -26.93 -15.42
N LEU A 63 18.74 -25.92 -14.57
CA LEU A 63 20.03 -25.24 -14.39
C LEU A 63 21.13 -26.21 -13.95
N ARG A 64 20.83 -27.16 -13.04
CA ARG A 64 21.82 -28.13 -12.53
C ARG A 64 22.39 -29.03 -13.61
N THR A 65 21.64 -29.26 -14.68
CA THR A 65 21.99 -30.16 -15.79
C THR A 65 22.33 -29.43 -17.09
N ALA A 66 22.43 -28.08 -17.07
CA ALA A 66 22.70 -27.25 -18.23
C ALA A 66 24.13 -26.66 -18.18
N PRO A 67 25.18 -27.32 -18.75
CA PRO A 67 26.54 -26.87 -18.65
C PRO A 67 26.75 -25.46 -19.25
N GLN A 68 26.04 -25.12 -20.33
CA GLN A 68 26.12 -23.81 -20.98
C GLN A 68 25.63 -22.69 -20.06
N ALA A 69 24.50 -22.89 -19.33
CA ALA A 69 23.97 -21.92 -18.40
C ALA A 69 24.89 -21.75 -17.17
N ILE A 70 25.44 -22.87 -16.67
CA ILE A 70 26.42 -22.84 -15.57
C ILE A 70 27.69 -22.10 -15.99
N ALA A 71 28.22 -22.38 -17.19
CA ALA A 71 29.39 -21.69 -17.72
C ALA A 71 29.13 -20.18 -17.89
N TYR A 72 27.96 -19.82 -18.39
CA TYR A 72 27.54 -18.43 -18.50
C TYR A 72 27.52 -17.72 -17.14
N LEU A 73 26.88 -18.31 -16.12
CA LEU A 73 26.84 -17.72 -14.78
C LEU A 73 28.24 -17.60 -14.15
N LYS A 74 29.07 -18.64 -14.31
CA LYS A 74 30.50 -18.58 -13.88
C LYS A 74 31.29 -17.50 -14.59
N LYS A 75 31.09 -17.31 -15.91
CA LYS A 75 31.73 -16.22 -16.67
C LYS A 75 31.32 -14.85 -16.17
N ARG A 76 30.07 -14.73 -15.65
CA ARG A 76 29.56 -13.54 -14.96
C ARG A 76 30.04 -13.45 -13.51
N GLY A 77 30.90 -14.37 -13.06
CA GLY A 77 31.46 -14.39 -11.72
C GLY A 77 30.50 -14.86 -10.62
N LEU A 78 29.35 -15.42 -10.96
CA LEU A 78 28.39 -15.89 -9.97
C LEU A 78 28.73 -17.31 -9.49
N THR A 79 28.65 -17.51 -8.17
CA THR A 79 28.86 -18.81 -7.52
C THR A 79 27.58 -19.65 -7.49
N GLY A 80 27.74 -20.97 -7.24
CA GLY A 80 26.58 -21.85 -7.03
C GLY A 80 25.78 -21.50 -5.76
N GLU A 81 26.44 -20.96 -4.74
CA GLU A 81 25.81 -20.52 -3.51
C GLU A 81 24.86 -19.35 -3.73
N ILE A 82 25.33 -18.30 -4.43
CA ILE A 82 24.47 -17.15 -4.73
C ILE A 82 23.32 -17.53 -5.67
N ALA A 83 23.60 -18.41 -6.65
CA ALA A 83 22.56 -18.92 -7.54
C ALA A 83 21.48 -19.69 -6.79
N ALA A 84 21.87 -20.49 -5.78
CA ALA A 84 20.94 -21.21 -4.93
C ALA A 84 20.14 -20.26 -4.02
N ARG A 85 20.79 -19.25 -3.43
CA ARG A 85 20.14 -18.23 -2.58
C ARG A 85 19.02 -17.50 -3.31
N PHE A 86 19.28 -17.06 -4.55
CA PHE A 86 18.28 -16.38 -5.38
C PHE A 86 17.35 -17.35 -6.13
N GLY A 87 17.60 -18.67 -6.04
CA GLY A 87 16.83 -19.70 -6.72
C GLY A 87 16.90 -19.62 -8.24
N LEU A 88 18.08 -19.24 -8.78
CA LEU A 88 18.26 -19.12 -10.23
C LEU A 88 17.96 -20.45 -10.92
N GLY A 89 17.43 -20.35 -12.15
CA GLY A 89 17.04 -21.47 -12.98
C GLY A 89 17.53 -21.33 -14.41
N PHE A 90 17.17 -22.32 -15.22
CA PHE A 90 17.38 -22.30 -16.67
C PHE A 90 16.12 -22.82 -17.36
N SER A 91 15.66 -22.12 -18.37
CA SER A 91 14.64 -22.60 -19.29
C SER A 91 15.32 -23.12 -20.55
N PRO A 92 15.25 -24.42 -20.83
CA PRO A 92 15.83 -25.02 -22.05
C PRO A 92 15.26 -24.42 -23.33
N ASP A 93 15.95 -24.60 -24.45
CA ASP A 93 15.44 -24.27 -25.79
C ASP A 93 14.44 -25.34 -26.23
N ALA A 94 13.29 -25.35 -25.60
CA ALA A 94 12.17 -26.25 -25.91
C ALA A 94 10.87 -25.47 -26.01
N TRP A 95 10.04 -25.85 -26.97
CA TRP A 95 8.76 -25.17 -27.20
C TRP A 95 7.69 -25.52 -26.15
N ASP A 96 7.81 -26.67 -25.49
CA ASP A 96 6.86 -27.19 -24.50
C ASP A 96 7.54 -27.94 -23.36
N GLY A 97 8.71 -27.46 -22.91
CA GLY A 97 9.50 -28.06 -21.84
C GLY A 97 8.72 -28.23 -20.52
N LEU A 98 7.83 -27.29 -20.22
CA LEU A 98 6.95 -27.34 -19.05
C LEU A 98 5.94 -28.51 -19.12
N ARG A 99 5.69 -29.11 -20.28
CA ARG A 99 4.85 -30.31 -20.40
C ARG A 99 5.41 -31.48 -19.58
N SER A 100 6.71 -31.54 -19.35
CA SER A 100 7.34 -32.57 -18.54
C SER A 100 6.95 -32.48 -17.04
N VAL A 101 6.49 -31.34 -16.58
CA VAL A 101 6.15 -31.05 -15.18
C VAL A 101 4.65 -30.94 -14.95
N PHE A 102 3.90 -30.52 -15.97
CA PHE A 102 2.46 -30.35 -15.87
C PHE A 102 1.76 -31.44 -16.70
N THR A 103 1.10 -32.36 -16.00
CA THR A 103 0.39 -33.50 -16.60
C THR A 103 -0.65 -33.03 -17.65
N ASP A 104 -1.35 -31.93 -17.34
CA ASP A 104 -2.21 -31.24 -18.30
C ASP A 104 -1.58 -29.90 -18.68
N TYR A 105 -0.91 -29.85 -19.81
CA TYR A 105 -0.31 -28.62 -20.35
C TYR A 105 -1.36 -27.62 -20.87
N ASN A 106 -2.63 -28.06 -20.99
CA ASN A 106 -3.71 -27.23 -21.51
C ASN A 106 -4.47 -26.46 -20.41
N VAL A 107 -4.13 -26.64 -19.13
CA VAL A 107 -4.81 -25.91 -18.05
C VAL A 107 -4.68 -24.39 -18.25
N PRO A 108 -5.78 -23.63 -18.08
CA PRO A 108 -5.77 -22.16 -18.21
C PRO A 108 -4.77 -21.48 -17.29
N ALA A 109 -4.52 -22.06 -16.12
CA ALA A 109 -3.61 -21.51 -15.11
C ALA A 109 -2.18 -21.28 -15.62
N LEU A 110 -1.68 -22.07 -16.59
CA LEU A 110 -0.35 -21.87 -17.20
C LEU A 110 -0.29 -20.59 -18.05
N VAL A 111 -1.38 -20.26 -18.73
CA VAL A 111 -1.49 -19.03 -19.52
C VAL A 111 -1.71 -17.84 -18.59
N GLU A 112 -2.60 -17.97 -17.60
CA GLU A 112 -2.88 -16.93 -16.62
C GLU A 112 -1.67 -16.59 -15.75
N ALA A 113 -0.83 -17.58 -15.44
CA ALA A 113 0.46 -17.39 -14.74
C ALA A 113 1.55 -16.78 -15.66
N GLY A 114 1.26 -16.62 -16.94
CA GLY A 114 2.21 -16.06 -17.92
C GLY A 114 3.40 -16.98 -18.24
N LEU A 115 3.26 -18.28 -18.03
CA LEU A 115 4.28 -19.30 -18.34
C LEU A 115 4.18 -19.84 -19.75
N VAL A 116 2.96 -19.89 -20.29
CA VAL A 116 2.64 -20.40 -21.62
C VAL A 116 1.94 -19.32 -22.43
N ILE A 117 2.27 -19.24 -23.70
CA ILE A 117 1.61 -18.38 -24.69
C ILE A 117 0.64 -19.27 -25.47
N ASP A 118 -0.61 -18.84 -25.57
CA ASP A 118 -1.67 -19.48 -26.33
C ASP A 118 -2.09 -18.54 -27.47
N LYS A 119 -1.70 -18.84 -28.70
CA LYS A 119 -2.14 -18.10 -29.89
C LYS A 119 -3.40 -18.76 -30.44
N SER A 120 -4.50 -18.02 -30.45
CA SER A 120 -5.76 -18.45 -31.05
C SER A 120 -5.68 -18.54 -32.58
N GLU A 121 -6.64 -19.23 -33.22
CA GLU A 121 -6.67 -19.61 -34.63
C GLU A 121 -6.79 -18.46 -35.65
N GLU A 122 -6.66 -17.20 -35.26
CA GLU A 122 -6.95 -16.04 -36.12
C GLU A 122 -6.06 -15.88 -37.36
N GLU A 123 -4.99 -16.67 -37.52
CA GLU A 123 -4.05 -16.58 -38.67
C GLU A 123 -3.93 -17.88 -39.51
N GLY A 124 -4.96 -18.71 -39.61
CA GLY A 124 -4.99 -19.85 -40.55
C GLY A 124 -4.05 -21.01 -40.23
N GLY A 125 -3.49 -21.09 -39.08
CA GLY A 125 -2.68 -22.21 -38.57
C GLY A 125 -3.17 -22.62 -37.21
N GLY A 126 -3.45 -23.90 -36.96
CA GLY A 126 -4.04 -24.45 -35.76
C GLY A 126 -3.44 -23.89 -34.46
N ARG A 127 -4.22 -23.93 -33.38
CA ARG A 127 -3.90 -23.42 -32.02
C ARG A 127 -2.48 -23.78 -31.62
N LYS A 128 -1.60 -22.78 -31.43
CA LYS A 128 -0.20 -22.96 -31.01
C LYS A 128 -0.04 -22.56 -29.56
N ARG A 129 0.23 -23.54 -28.68
CA ARG A 129 0.64 -23.31 -27.29
C ARG A 129 2.13 -23.60 -27.16
N TYR A 130 2.87 -22.72 -26.51
CA TYR A 130 4.30 -22.88 -26.29
C TYR A 130 4.77 -22.13 -25.04
N ASP A 131 5.89 -22.59 -24.49
CA ASP A 131 6.53 -21.98 -23.32
C ASP A 131 6.98 -20.55 -23.63
N ARG A 132 6.65 -19.63 -22.73
CA ARG A 132 7.04 -18.22 -22.85
C ARG A 132 8.55 -18.02 -22.77
N PHE A 133 9.21 -18.73 -21.87
CA PHE A 133 10.64 -18.65 -21.65
C PHE A 133 11.33 -19.82 -22.33
N ARG A 134 12.35 -19.51 -23.16
CA ARG A 134 13.15 -20.51 -23.87
C ARG A 134 14.57 -20.01 -23.98
N ASP A 135 15.53 -20.89 -23.80
CA ASP A 135 16.97 -20.62 -23.81
C ASP A 135 17.36 -19.40 -22.98
N ARG A 136 16.90 -19.39 -21.70
CA ARG A 136 17.13 -18.25 -20.80
C ARG A 136 17.54 -18.70 -19.40
N VAL A 137 18.46 -17.95 -18.82
CA VAL A 137 18.68 -17.99 -17.35
C VAL A 137 17.47 -17.33 -16.69
N MET A 138 16.89 -18.04 -15.70
CA MET A 138 15.65 -17.65 -15.05
C MET A 138 15.93 -17.06 -13.67
N PHE A 139 15.29 -15.91 -13.40
CA PHE A 139 15.34 -15.16 -12.15
C PHE A 139 13.93 -15.17 -11.55
N PRO A 140 13.66 -15.98 -10.50
CA PRO A 140 12.35 -15.99 -9.88
C PRO A 140 12.10 -14.68 -9.13
N ILE A 141 10.98 -14.05 -9.41
CA ILE A 141 10.54 -12.84 -8.71
C ILE A 141 9.64 -13.27 -7.57
N ARG A 142 9.97 -12.85 -6.35
CA ARG A 142 9.24 -13.21 -5.14
C ARG A 142 8.53 -12.01 -4.52
N ASN A 143 7.33 -12.27 -4.01
CA ASN A 143 6.63 -11.31 -3.18
C ASN A 143 7.25 -11.23 -1.76
N THR A 144 6.73 -10.34 -0.92
CA THR A 144 7.20 -10.18 0.47
C THR A 144 7.04 -11.43 1.35
N LYS A 145 6.24 -12.43 0.94
CA LYS A 145 6.09 -13.72 1.63
C LYS A 145 7.05 -14.79 1.12
N GLY A 146 7.88 -14.50 0.12
CA GLY A 146 8.82 -15.42 -0.50
C GLY A 146 8.21 -16.33 -1.57
N GLN A 147 6.93 -16.16 -1.91
CA GLN A 147 6.27 -16.92 -2.96
C GLN A 147 6.69 -16.40 -4.33
N ILE A 148 6.95 -17.29 -5.28
CA ILE A 148 7.26 -16.91 -6.66
C ILE A 148 5.98 -16.38 -7.31
N VAL A 149 6.03 -15.14 -7.79
CA VAL A 149 4.92 -14.46 -8.46
C VAL A 149 5.16 -14.22 -9.95
N GLY A 150 6.41 -14.27 -10.39
CA GLY A 150 6.84 -14.05 -11.77
C GLY A 150 8.25 -14.53 -12.01
N PHE A 151 8.72 -14.36 -13.23
CA PHE A 151 10.09 -14.65 -13.63
C PHE A 151 10.64 -13.55 -14.55
N GLY A 152 11.92 -13.26 -14.40
CA GLY A 152 12.73 -12.63 -15.40
C GLY A 152 13.57 -13.68 -16.13
N GLY A 153 13.66 -13.62 -17.46
CA GLY A 153 14.47 -14.51 -18.26
C GLY A 153 15.52 -13.75 -19.06
N ARG A 154 16.81 -14.05 -18.88
CA ARG A 154 17.91 -13.43 -19.62
C ARG A 154 18.49 -14.39 -20.63
N ILE A 155 18.64 -13.98 -21.90
CA ILE A 155 19.38 -14.75 -22.90
C ILE A 155 20.86 -14.81 -22.56
N MET A 156 21.50 -15.91 -22.92
CA MET A 156 22.95 -16.12 -22.72
C MET A 156 23.81 -15.59 -23.87
N GLU A 157 23.28 -15.70 -25.06
CA GLU A 157 23.93 -15.26 -26.32
C GLU A 157 23.31 -13.96 -26.85
N GLN A 158 23.67 -13.58 -28.09
CA GLN A 158 23.07 -12.41 -28.74
C GLN A 158 21.64 -12.72 -29.18
N GLY A 159 20.75 -11.78 -28.98
CA GLY A 159 19.34 -11.88 -29.34
C GLY A 159 18.48 -10.85 -28.60
N GLU A 160 17.28 -10.62 -29.10
CA GLU A 160 16.32 -9.70 -28.48
C GLU A 160 15.01 -10.40 -28.13
N PRO A 161 14.36 -10.00 -27.05
CA PRO A 161 14.83 -9.05 -26.03
C PRO A 161 15.88 -9.69 -25.11
N LYS A 162 16.92 -8.94 -24.72
CA LYS A 162 17.95 -9.37 -23.76
C LYS A 162 17.35 -9.88 -22.45
N TYR A 163 16.35 -9.18 -21.95
CA TYR A 163 15.55 -9.58 -20.79
C TYR A 163 14.08 -9.72 -21.19
N LEU A 164 13.46 -10.80 -20.77
CA LEU A 164 12.04 -11.07 -20.92
C LEU A 164 11.41 -11.28 -19.55
N ASN A 165 10.42 -10.49 -19.20
CA ASN A 165 9.69 -10.63 -17.92
C ASN A 165 8.35 -11.35 -18.12
N SER A 166 7.85 -11.94 -17.04
CA SER A 166 6.45 -12.33 -16.95
C SER A 166 5.55 -11.16 -17.35
N PRO A 167 4.42 -11.41 -18.02
CA PRO A 167 3.41 -10.38 -18.26
C PRO A 167 2.76 -9.98 -16.94
N GLU A 168 1.94 -8.93 -16.98
CA GLU A 168 1.02 -8.64 -15.87
C GLU A 168 0.08 -9.83 -15.67
N THR A 169 -0.05 -10.30 -14.42
CA THR A 169 -0.91 -11.44 -14.06
C THR A 169 -1.65 -11.14 -12.75
N PRO A 170 -2.63 -11.94 -12.34
CA PRO A 170 -3.26 -11.79 -11.04
C PRO A 170 -2.28 -11.88 -9.85
N LEU A 171 -1.13 -12.56 -10.01
CA LEU A 171 -0.09 -12.67 -8.99
C LEU A 171 1.01 -11.63 -9.11
N PHE A 172 1.23 -11.06 -10.30
CA PHE A 172 2.41 -10.27 -10.62
C PHE A 172 2.07 -8.97 -11.33
N GLN A 173 2.47 -7.86 -10.72
CA GLN A 173 2.39 -6.53 -11.29
C GLN A 173 3.76 -5.86 -11.17
N LYS A 174 4.39 -5.52 -12.31
CA LYS A 174 5.74 -4.94 -12.34
C LYS A 174 5.85 -3.64 -11.56
N GLY A 175 4.79 -2.83 -11.57
CA GLY A 175 4.73 -1.57 -10.83
C GLY A 175 4.62 -1.74 -9.32
N LEU A 176 4.40 -2.95 -8.83
CA LEU A 176 4.24 -3.24 -7.41
C LEU A 176 5.39 -4.08 -6.83
N GLU A 177 6.11 -4.88 -7.64
CA GLU A 177 7.10 -5.82 -7.14
C GLU A 177 8.53 -5.34 -7.41
N LEU A 178 9.45 -5.73 -6.53
CA LEU A 178 10.88 -5.47 -6.61
C LEU A 178 11.64 -6.79 -6.57
N TYR A 179 12.59 -6.98 -7.49
CA TYR A 179 13.43 -8.16 -7.49
C TYR A 179 14.41 -8.14 -6.31
N GLY A 180 14.58 -9.27 -5.67
CA GLY A 180 15.52 -9.44 -4.57
C GLY A 180 15.05 -8.88 -3.23
N LEU A 181 13.87 -8.24 -3.13
CA LEU A 181 13.42 -7.63 -1.88
C LEU A 181 13.21 -8.67 -0.77
N PHE A 182 12.72 -9.85 -1.10
CA PHE A 182 12.57 -10.93 -0.13
C PHE A 182 13.93 -11.40 0.38
N GLU A 183 14.88 -11.62 -0.50
CA GLU A 183 16.24 -12.09 -0.21
C GLU A 183 17.06 -11.03 0.55
N ALA A 184 16.78 -9.75 0.32
CA ALA A 184 17.52 -8.63 0.91
C ALA A 184 17.02 -8.20 2.30
N ARG A 185 15.82 -8.62 2.74
CA ARG A 185 15.13 -8.08 3.93
C ARG A 185 15.97 -8.08 5.21
N GLN A 186 16.69 -9.15 5.47
CA GLN A 186 17.55 -9.24 6.64
C GLN A 186 18.72 -8.27 6.53
N ALA A 187 19.38 -8.27 5.37
CA ALA A 187 20.53 -7.41 5.11
C ALA A 187 20.17 -5.91 5.13
N ILE A 188 18.98 -5.55 4.63
CA ILE A 188 18.47 -4.17 4.72
C ILE A 188 18.37 -3.71 6.17
N ARG A 189 17.86 -4.58 7.06
CA ARG A 189 17.76 -4.25 8.50
C ARG A 189 19.13 -4.14 9.16
N GLU A 190 20.05 -5.03 8.83
CA GLU A 190 21.41 -5.03 9.37
C GLU A 190 22.23 -3.84 8.88
N ALA A 191 22.12 -3.50 7.60
CA ALA A 191 22.83 -2.37 6.99
C ALA A 191 22.16 -1.01 7.30
N GLY A 192 20.86 -1.00 7.62
CA GLY A 192 20.09 0.22 7.86
C GLY A 192 19.70 0.98 6.59
N TYR A 193 20.00 0.46 5.40
CA TYR A 193 19.63 1.06 4.12
C TYR A 193 19.35 0.00 3.05
N VAL A 194 18.67 0.40 1.97
CA VAL A 194 18.45 -0.40 0.77
C VAL A 194 19.12 0.25 -0.44
N LEU A 195 19.77 -0.57 -1.25
CA LEU A 195 20.37 -0.16 -2.52
C LEU A 195 19.46 -0.60 -3.67
N VAL A 196 19.00 0.34 -4.49
CA VAL A 196 18.08 0.08 -5.60
C VAL A 196 18.85 0.20 -6.92
N THR A 197 18.85 -0.86 -7.72
CA THR A 197 19.52 -0.92 -9.03
C THR A 197 18.51 -1.13 -10.17
N GLU A 198 18.99 -1.18 -11.42
CA GLU A 198 18.12 -1.33 -12.59
C GLU A 198 17.89 -2.81 -12.98
N GLY A 199 18.81 -3.72 -12.67
CA GLY A 199 18.83 -5.06 -13.24
C GLY A 199 18.91 -6.22 -12.24
N TYR A 200 18.40 -7.38 -12.65
CA TYR A 200 18.48 -8.63 -11.87
C TYR A 200 19.91 -9.08 -11.60
N MET A 201 20.77 -8.95 -12.63
CA MET A 201 22.16 -9.39 -12.52
C MET A 201 22.92 -8.55 -11.52
N ASP A 202 22.66 -7.24 -11.47
CA ASP A 202 23.32 -6.33 -10.54
C ASP A 202 22.99 -6.70 -9.11
N VAL A 203 21.71 -7.01 -8.82
CA VAL A 203 21.30 -7.47 -7.49
C VAL A 203 22.02 -8.74 -7.07
N VAL A 204 22.09 -9.75 -7.95
CA VAL A 204 22.72 -11.03 -7.62
C VAL A 204 24.24 -10.86 -7.47
N ALA A 205 24.87 -10.06 -8.35
CA ALA A 205 26.31 -9.76 -8.28
C ALA A 205 26.67 -8.95 -7.03
N LEU A 206 25.91 -7.89 -6.74
CA LEU A 206 26.08 -7.08 -5.54
C LEU A 206 25.92 -7.90 -4.27
N ALA A 207 24.90 -8.76 -4.20
CA ALA A 207 24.70 -9.62 -3.05
C ALA A 207 25.90 -10.57 -2.79
N GLN A 208 26.54 -11.06 -3.84
CA GLN A 208 27.74 -11.87 -3.74
C GLN A 208 28.97 -11.06 -3.31
N MET A 209 29.04 -9.79 -3.73
CA MET A 209 30.18 -8.91 -3.47
C MET A 209 30.04 -8.11 -2.17
N GLY A 210 29.14 -8.51 -1.25
CA GLY A 210 29.02 -7.91 0.07
C GLY A 210 27.91 -6.87 0.23
N PHE A 211 27.06 -6.66 -0.79
CA PHE A 211 25.90 -5.77 -0.74
C PHE A 211 24.57 -6.53 -0.88
N PRO A 212 24.26 -7.46 0.06
CA PRO A 212 23.06 -8.28 0.00
C PRO A 212 21.75 -7.51 0.22
N GLN A 213 21.80 -6.23 0.57
CA GLN A 213 20.68 -5.29 0.70
C GLN A 213 20.27 -4.66 -0.64
N ALA A 214 20.83 -5.14 -1.78
CA ALA A 214 20.47 -4.67 -3.11
C ALA A 214 19.15 -5.26 -3.60
N VAL A 215 18.35 -4.44 -4.30
CA VAL A 215 17.09 -4.79 -4.97
C VAL A 215 17.02 -4.12 -6.34
N ALA A 216 16.13 -4.59 -7.23
CA ALA A 216 15.97 -3.94 -8.53
C ALA A 216 14.51 -3.76 -8.92
N THR A 217 14.26 -2.76 -9.78
CA THR A 217 13.01 -2.63 -10.53
C THR A 217 12.94 -3.68 -11.64
N LEU A 218 11.74 -3.90 -12.20
CA LEU A 218 11.46 -5.03 -13.09
C LEU A 218 11.38 -4.63 -14.57
N GLY A 219 12.36 -3.82 -15.04
CA GLY A 219 12.37 -3.30 -16.41
C GLY A 219 11.29 -2.23 -16.62
N THR A 220 10.85 -1.59 -15.55
CA THR A 220 9.95 -0.44 -15.52
C THR A 220 10.57 0.67 -14.69
N ALA A 221 10.13 1.91 -14.88
CA ALA A 221 10.54 3.00 -13.99
C ALA A 221 10.13 2.70 -12.55
N CYS A 222 10.90 3.23 -11.59
CA CYS A 222 10.51 3.20 -10.19
C CYS A 222 9.17 3.92 -10.01
N THR A 223 8.24 3.28 -9.30
CA THR A 223 6.90 3.82 -9.02
C THR A 223 6.81 4.34 -7.59
N PRO A 224 5.83 5.22 -7.26
CA PRO A 224 5.58 5.62 -5.88
C PRO A 224 5.29 4.42 -4.95
N THR A 225 4.67 3.35 -5.47
CA THR A 225 4.43 2.11 -4.71
C THR A 225 5.73 1.38 -4.39
N HIS A 226 6.69 1.35 -5.33
CA HIS A 226 8.03 0.80 -5.05
C HIS A 226 8.71 1.59 -3.93
N VAL A 227 8.72 2.91 -4.01
CA VAL A 227 9.30 3.78 -2.97
C VAL A 227 8.62 3.53 -1.62
N GLN A 228 7.30 3.45 -1.58
CA GLN A 228 6.56 3.14 -0.37
C GLN A 228 6.93 1.76 0.22
N LYS A 229 7.09 0.72 -0.63
CA LYS A 229 7.54 -0.61 -0.19
C LYS A 229 8.95 -0.57 0.39
N LEU A 230 9.87 0.16 -0.22
CA LEU A 230 11.25 0.33 0.26
C LEU A 230 11.29 1.06 1.60
N LEU A 231 10.57 2.18 1.72
CA LEU A 231 10.50 2.99 2.94
C LEU A 231 9.76 2.30 4.11
N ARG A 232 9.09 1.17 3.85
CA ARG A 232 8.58 0.28 4.90
C ARG A 232 9.65 -0.66 5.45
N GLN A 233 10.74 -0.90 4.71
CA GLN A 233 11.83 -1.78 5.16
C GLN A 233 12.91 -0.98 5.92
N THR A 234 13.15 0.27 5.52
CA THR A 234 14.18 1.14 6.10
C THR A 234 13.85 2.60 5.80
N ASP A 235 14.39 3.52 6.59
CA ASP A 235 14.27 4.96 6.38
C ASP A 235 15.28 5.49 5.35
N HIS A 236 16.27 4.68 4.94
CA HIS A 236 17.34 5.07 4.04
C HIS A 236 17.26 4.31 2.71
N VAL A 237 16.99 5.00 1.62
CA VAL A 237 16.93 4.44 0.26
C VAL A 237 17.98 5.10 -0.62
N ILE A 238 18.82 4.29 -1.25
CA ILE A 238 19.87 4.76 -2.15
C ILE A 238 19.61 4.15 -3.52
N PHE A 239 19.38 4.99 -4.51
CA PHE A 239 19.21 4.58 -5.90
C PHE A 239 20.56 4.63 -6.61
N SER A 240 20.98 3.52 -7.21
CA SER A 240 22.18 3.42 -8.04
C SER A 240 21.78 3.31 -9.50
N PHE A 241 22.20 4.26 -10.28
CA PHE A 241 21.93 4.33 -11.72
C PHE A 241 23.21 4.20 -12.52
N ASP A 242 23.08 3.61 -13.72
CA ASP A 242 24.15 3.58 -14.68
C ASP A 242 24.54 5.02 -15.09
N GLY A 243 25.80 5.27 -15.37
CA GLY A 243 26.30 6.62 -15.68
C GLY A 243 25.85 7.17 -17.03
N ASP A 244 25.12 6.39 -17.84
CA ASP A 244 24.65 6.72 -19.16
C ASP A 244 23.41 7.64 -19.19
N SER A 245 22.96 8.01 -20.38
CA SER A 245 21.77 8.85 -20.56
C SER A 245 20.45 8.14 -20.18
N ALA A 246 20.40 6.81 -20.23
CA ALA A 246 19.22 6.05 -19.83
C ALA A 246 19.09 6.01 -18.31
N GLY A 247 20.19 5.79 -17.58
CA GLY A 247 20.25 5.84 -16.13
C GLY A 247 19.89 7.24 -15.59
N ARG A 248 20.35 8.32 -16.25
CA ARG A 248 19.92 9.69 -15.86
C ARG A 248 18.40 9.90 -16.00
N ARG A 249 17.80 9.41 -17.09
CA ARG A 249 16.33 9.47 -17.25
C ARG A 249 15.60 8.59 -16.24
N ALA A 250 16.17 7.45 -15.88
CA ALA A 250 15.63 6.59 -14.83
C ALA A 250 15.70 7.28 -13.46
N ALA A 251 16.82 7.95 -13.14
CA ALA A 251 17.00 8.73 -11.93
C ALA A 251 15.97 9.86 -11.82
N ARG A 252 15.71 10.58 -12.92
CA ARG A 252 14.67 11.63 -12.93
C ARG A 252 13.30 11.07 -12.60
N ARG A 253 12.90 9.95 -13.20
CA ARG A 253 11.61 9.30 -12.88
C ARG A 253 11.56 8.77 -11.45
N ALA A 254 12.68 8.29 -10.92
CA ALA A 254 12.77 7.87 -9.54
C ALA A 254 12.64 9.06 -8.58
N LEU A 255 13.21 10.23 -8.92
CA LEU A 255 12.98 11.47 -8.17
C LEU A 255 11.50 11.80 -8.07
N ASP A 256 10.79 11.83 -9.22
CA ASP A 256 9.35 12.12 -9.25
C ASP A 256 8.55 11.13 -8.38
N ALA A 257 8.92 9.85 -8.40
CA ALA A 257 8.29 8.81 -7.57
C ALA A 257 8.58 8.96 -6.07
N CYS A 258 9.74 9.53 -5.71
CA CYS A 258 10.15 9.72 -4.31
C CYS A 258 9.48 10.91 -3.64
N LEU A 259 9.19 11.99 -4.38
CA LEU A 259 8.70 13.26 -3.81
C LEU A 259 7.44 13.12 -2.94
N PRO A 260 6.42 12.33 -3.31
CA PRO A 260 5.24 12.11 -2.45
C PRO A 260 5.56 11.46 -1.10
N HIS A 261 6.71 10.81 -0.99
CA HIS A 261 7.16 10.04 0.17
C HIS A 261 8.39 10.65 0.87
N ALA A 262 8.91 11.77 0.37
CA ALA A 262 10.07 12.47 0.93
C ALA A 262 9.68 13.22 2.20
N ASN A 263 9.53 12.47 3.30
CA ASN A 263 9.22 13.00 4.63
C ASN A 263 10.50 13.38 5.37
N ASP A 264 10.34 14.14 6.46
CA ASP A 264 11.44 14.71 7.24
C ASP A 264 12.32 13.64 7.93
N ASP A 265 11.77 12.45 8.16
CA ASP A 265 12.43 11.28 8.76
C ASP A 265 13.05 10.32 7.73
N LYS A 266 12.92 10.58 6.43
CA LYS A 266 13.40 9.70 5.36
C LYS A 266 14.64 10.26 4.69
N VAL A 267 15.62 9.39 4.44
CA VAL A 267 16.84 9.71 3.72
C VAL A 267 16.82 9.02 2.35
N ILE A 268 16.73 9.82 1.31
CA ILE A 268 16.75 9.31 -0.08
C ILE A 268 17.95 9.91 -0.78
N LYS A 269 18.78 9.06 -1.38
CA LYS A 269 20.00 9.44 -2.09
C LYS A 269 20.06 8.84 -3.48
N PHE A 270 20.86 9.46 -4.35
CA PHE A 270 21.07 9.07 -5.73
C PHE A 270 22.57 8.91 -5.99
N LEU A 271 22.97 7.70 -6.35
CA LEU A 271 24.33 7.34 -6.72
C LEU A 271 24.42 7.32 -8.24
N PHE A 272 25.37 8.04 -8.79
CA PHE A 272 25.67 8.08 -10.22
C PHE A 272 27.10 7.56 -10.42
N LEU A 273 27.20 6.38 -10.99
CA LEU A 273 28.49 5.80 -11.33
C LEU A 273 29.13 6.51 -12.57
N PRO A 274 30.45 6.36 -12.79
CA PRO A 274 31.07 6.79 -14.02
C PRO A 274 30.41 6.17 -15.26
N LYS A 275 30.43 6.88 -16.40
CA LYS A 275 29.63 6.58 -17.60
C LYS A 275 29.80 5.15 -18.16
N GLU A 276 30.95 4.56 -17.94
CA GLU A 276 31.31 3.24 -18.48
C GLU A 276 30.95 2.08 -17.51
N HIS A 277 30.44 2.39 -16.33
CA HIS A 277 30.20 1.41 -15.26
C HIS A 277 28.74 1.24 -14.91
N ASP A 278 28.36 -0.03 -14.70
CA ASP A 278 27.28 -0.47 -13.86
C ASP A 278 27.83 -0.89 -12.47
N PRO A 279 27.00 -1.15 -11.45
CA PRO A 279 27.47 -1.53 -10.12
C PRO A 279 28.39 -2.77 -10.11
N ASP A 280 28.10 -3.78 -10.94
CA ASP A 280 28.90 -5.00 -11.04
C ASP A 280 30.31 -4.71 -11.60
N SER A 281 30.40 -3.99 -12.71
CA SER A 281 31.67 -3.64 -13.34
C SER A 281 32.50 -2.69 -12.46
N TYR A 282 31.87 -1.73 -11.78
CA TYR A 282 32.57 -0.80 -10.91
C TYR A 282 33.28 -1.52 -9.75
N ILE A 283 32.56 -2.43 -9.05
CA ILE A 283 33.14 -3.18 -7.94
C ILE A 283 34.28 -4.10 -8.42
N ARG A 284 34.12 -4.71 -9.60
CA ARG A 284 35.16 -5.58 -10.14
C ARG A 284 36.44 -4.83 -10.46
N GLU A 285 36.36 -3.58 -10.87
CA GLU A 285 37.52 -2.77 -11.25
C GLU A 285 38.12 -2.05 -10.06
N PHE A 286 37.31 -1.44 -9.20
CA PHE A 286 37.78 -0.55 -8.12
C PHE A 286 37.68 -1.19 -6.71
N GLY A 287 37.00 -2.32 -6.59
CA GLY A 287 36.83 -3.03 -5.32
C GLY A 287 35.61 -2.58 -4.50
N THR A 288 35.33 -3.37 -3.49
CA THR A 288 34.18 -3.21 -2.60
C THR A 288 34.23 -1.90 -1.80
N ASP A 289 35.43 -1.57 -1.28
CA ASP A 289 35.63 -0.38 -0.43
C ASP A 289 35.38 0.92 -1.20
N ALA A 290 35.79 0.96 -2.49
CA ALA A 290 35.54 2.09 -3.36
C ALA A 290 34.04 2.28 -3.62
N PHE A 291 33.32 1.18 -3.89
CA PHE A 291 31.88 1.25 -4.10
C PHE A 291 31.12 1.65 -2.82
N GLU A 292 31.56 1.15 -1.66
CA GLU A 292 30.99 1.56 -0.38
C GLU A 292 31.18 3.06 -0.11
N GLN A 293 32.32 3.63 -0.54
CA GLN A 293 32.55 5.07 -0.46
C GLN A 293 31.58 5.85 -1.36
N GLU A 294 31.36 5.39 -2.60
CA GLU A 294 30.36 5.99 -3.50
C GLU A 294 28.92 5.92 -2.91
N VAL A 295 28.59 4.81 -2.26
CA VAL A 295 27.30 4.67 -1.56
C VAL A 295 27.16 5.67 -0.42
N ARG A 296 28.21 5.90 0.37
CA ARG A 296 28.24 6.91 1.43
C ARG A 296 28.09 8.32 0.88
N ASP A 297 28.79 8.63 -0.19
CA ASP A 297 28.85 9.95 -0.82
C ASP A 297 27.68 10.22 -1.80
N ALA A 298 26.79 9.26 -1.96
CA ALA A 298 25.61 9.37 -2.82
C ALA A 298 24.83 10.68 -2.57
N MET A 299 24.45 11.34 -3.66
CA MET A 299 23.84 12.68 -3.66
C MET A 299 22.49 12.68 -2.96
N PRO A 300 22.23 13.53 -1.94
CA PRO A 300 20.91 13.66 -1.32
C PRO A 300 19.83 14.10 -2.32
N LEU A 301 18.59 13.67 -2.07
CA LEU A 301 17.42 14.05 -2.87
C LEU A 301 17.33 15.56 -3.11
N SER A 302 17.59 16.37 -2.10
CA SER A 302 17.50 17.83 -2.20
C SER A 302 18.51 18.42 -3.19
N GLN A 303 19.74 17.89 -3.21
CA GLN A 303 20.77 18.33 -4.15
C GLN A 303 20.45 17.85 -5.57
N PHE A 304 19.99 16.59 -5.72
CA PHE A 304 19.59 16.06 -7.01
C PHE A 304 18.38 16.82 -7.55
N PHE A 305 17.37 17.12 -6.73
CA PHE A 305 16.23 17.95 -7.11
C PHE A 305 16.68 19.31 -7.66
N MET A 306 17.54 20.02 -6.93
CA MET A 306 18.01 21.32 -7.37
C MET A 306 18.82 21.25 -8.66
N ARG A 307 19.68 20.25 -8.80
CA ARG A 307 20.45 20.00 -10.04
C ARG A 307 19.53 19.80 -11.24
N GLU A 308 18.47 18.99 -11.08
CA GLU A 308 17.51 18.71 -12.16
C GLU A 308 16.66 19.94 -12.52
N MET A 309 16.27 20.75 -11.51
CA MET A 309 15.48 21.97 -11.78
C MET A 309 16.30 23.07 -12.45
N ILE A 310 17.53 23.24 -12.04
CA ILE A 310 18.43 24.19 -12.68
C ILE A 310 18.77 23.72 -14.10
N GLY A 311 19.12 22.44 -14.29
CA GLY A 311 19.47 21.88 -15.59
C GLY A 311 20.44 22.78 -16.36
N ASP A 312 20.10 23.09 -17.61
CA ASP A 312 20.86 24.01 -18.49
C ASP A 312 20.33 25.46 -18.44
N ASN A 313 19.42 25.80 -17.48
CA ASN A 313 18.85 27.13 -17.40
C ASN A 313 19.89 28.14 -16.90
N ASP A 314 20.03 29.26 -17.61
CA ASP A 314 20.89 30.36 -17.22
C ASP A 314 20.23 31.21 -16.11
N LEU A 315 20.62 30.96 -14.86
CA LEU A 315 20.10 31.66 -13.70
C LEU A 315 20.47 33.16 -13.63
N THR A 316 21.38 33.65 -14.48
CA THR A 316 21.70 35.08 -14.56
C THR A 316 20.59 35.86 -15.25
N THR A 317 19.79 35.21 -16.10
CA THR A 317 18.67 35.80 -16.83
C THR A 317 17.35 35.62 -16.07
N ALA A 318 16.40 36.53 -16.29
CA ALA A 318 15.05 36.42 -15.74
C ALA A 318 14.31 35.19 -16.30
N GLU A 319 14.48 34.92 -17.59
CA GLU A 319 13.90 33.79 -18.30
C GLU A 319 14.36 32.45 -17.73
N GLY A 320 15.69 32.30 -17.49
CA GLY A 320 16.24 31.08 -16.92
C GLY A 320 15.75 30.84 -15.50
N ARG A 321 15.67 31.88 -14.66
CA ARG A 321 15.08 31.79 -13.32
C ARG A 321 13.60 31.40 -13.37
N ALA A 322 12.82 32.06 -14.25
CA ALA A 322 11.40 31.74 -14.42
C ALA A 322 11.18 30.29 -14.91
N ARG A 323 12.04 29.82 -15.84
CA ARG A 323 11.98 28.44 -16.33
C ARG A 323 12.26 27.44 -15.21
N THR A 324 13.29 27.69 -14.40
CA THR A 324 13.62 26.85 -13.23
C THR A 324 12.44 26.75 -12.24
N GLN A 325 11.75 27.85 -11.99
CA GLN A 325 10.54 27.86 -11.15
C GLN A 325 9.41 27.07 -11.80
N PHE A 326 9.18 27.25 -13.08
CA PHE A 326 8.14 26.54 -13.83
C PHE A 326 8.34 25.01 -13.76
N ASP A 327 9.57 24.54 -13.95
CA ASP A 327 9.92 23.13 -13.91
C ASP A 327 9.83 22.55 -12.49
N ALA A 328 10.09 23.36 -11.46
CA ALA A 328 10.01 22.95 -10.05
C ALA A 328 8.57 22.89 -9.48
N LYS A 329 7.67 23.74 -9.99
CA LYS A 329 6.29 23.88 -9.48
C LYS A 329 5.55 22.53 -9.35
N PRO A 330 5.38 21.71 -10.41
CA PRO A 330 4.62 20.46 -10.32
C PRO A 330 5.23 19.46 -9.34
N LEU A 331 6.55 19.48 -9.18
CA LEU A 331 7.26 18.57 -8.30
C LEU A 331 7.10 18.94 -6.83
N LEU A 332 7.20 20.22 -6.49
CA LEU A 332 6.96 20.70 -5.13
C LEU A 332 5.51 20.52 -4.70
N GLN A 333 4.56 20.54 -5.65
CA GLN A 333 3.15 20.24 -5.39
C GLN A 333 2.89 18.76 -5.07
N LEU A 334 3.75 17.82 -5.52
CA LEU A 334 3.65 16.40 -5.15
C LEU A 334 4.03 16.13 -3.69
N MET A 335 4.82 16.99 -3.08
CA MET A 335 5.32 16.79 -1.73
C MET A 335 4.24 17.10 -0.68
N GLN A 336 3.99 16.12 0.18
CA GLN A 336 3.02 16.26 1.28
C GLN A 336 3.59 16.89 2.55
N SER A 337 4.89 16.72 2.75
CA SER A 337 5.55 17.12 3.99
C SER A 337 5.92 18.59 4.01
N SER A 338 6.06 19.11 5.20
CA SER A 338 6.30 20.50 5.47
C SER A 338 7.78 20.88 5.56
N GLY A 339 8.60 20.13 6.28
CA GLY A 339 10.00 20.51 6.55
C GLY A 339 10.89 20.41 5.33
N MET A 340 10.96 19.24 4.68
CA MET A 340 11.76 19.03 3.47
C MET A 340 11.28 19.94 2.33
N ARG A 341 9.96 20.05 2.11
CA ARG A 341 9.40 20.95 1.09
C ARG A 341 9.79 22.40 1.34
N LEU A 342 9.71 22.87 2.59
CA LEU A 342 10.11 24.22 2.96
C LEU A 342 11.59 24.48 2.66
N GLN A 343 12.49 23.51 2.91
CA GLN A 343 13.90 23.67 2.58
C GLN A 343 14.14 23.72 1.07
N LEU A 344 13.44 22.90 0.29
CA LEU A 344 13.51 22.95 -1.19
C LEU A 344 12.99 24.28 -1.73
N VAL A 345 11.88 24.81 -1.19
CA VAL A 345 11.36 26.14 -1.54
C VAL A 345 12.37 27.23 -1.22
N ARG A 346 13.04 27.18 -0.06
CA ARG A 346 14.10 28.14 0.30
C ARG A 346 15.30 28.06 -0.65
N ASN A 347 15.75 26.86 -0.99
CA ASN A 347 16.85 26.66 -1.93
C ASN A 347 16.47 27.20 -3.32
N LEU A 348 15.27 26.90 -3.79
CA LEU A 348 14.75 27.43 -5.07
C LEU A 348 14.65 28.95 -5.05
N ALA A 349 14.12 29.53 -3.98
CA ALA A 349 14.01 30.96 -3.77
C ALA A 349 15.37 31.67 -3.86
N GLN A 350 16.39 31.10 -3.22
CA GLN A 350 17.74 31.61 -3.23
C GLN A 350 18.33 31.64 -4.65
N VAL A 351 18.25 30.52 -5.39
CA VAL A 351 18.85 30.43 -6.73
C VAL A 351 18.08 31.21 -7.78
N THR A 352 16.76 31.41 -7.61
CA THR A 352 15.92 32.19 -8.53
C THR A 352 15.74 33.65 -8.11
N GLN A 353 16.39 34.07 -7.03
CA GLN A 353 16.33 35.44 -6.50
C GLN A 353 14.90 35.92 -6.25
N THR A 354 14.07 35.03 -5.70
CA THR A 354 12.66 35.27 -5.36
C THR A 354 12.49 35.03 -3.87
N SER A 355 11.51 35.65 -3.22
CA SER A 355 11.26 35.31 -1.81
C SER A 355 10.54 33.97 -1.67
N PRO A 356 10.80 33.20 -0.59
CA PRO A 356 10.08 31.94 -0.35
C PRO A 356 8.55 32.13 -0.31
N ALA A 357 8.06 33.24 0.26
CA ALA A 357 6.63 33.54 0.33
C ALA A 357 5.98 33.77 -1.05
N GLU A 358 6.71 34.40 -1.98
CA GLU A 358 6.25 34.54 -3.38
C GLU A 358 6.16 33.19 -4.07
N ILE A 359 7.17 32.31 -3.89
CA ILE A 359 7.13 30.94 -4.45
C ILE A 359 5.97 30.15 -3.85
N GLU A 360 5.77 30.17 -2.54
CA GLU A 360 4.65 29.50 -1.87
C GLU A 360 3.30 29.98 -2.41
N THR A 361 3.14 31.28 -2.62
CA THR A 361 1.93 31.87 -3.18
C THR A 361 1.73 31.48 -4.65
N MET A 362 2.76 31.65 -5.48
CA MET A 362 2.71 31.36 -6.92
C MET A 362 2.53 29.87 -7.23
N PHE A 363 3.06 28.99 -6.37
CA PHE A 363 2.93 27.55 -6.50
C PHE A 363 1.69 27.01 -5.77
N GLU A 364 0.93 27.87 -5.10
CA GLU A 364 -0.26 27.50 -4.32
C GLU A 364 0.07 26.49 -3.19
N LEU A 365 1.30 26.56 -2.64
CA LEU A 365 1.76 25.64 -1.60
C LEU A 365 1.22 26.02 -0.22
N SER A 366 0.86 27.27 -0.01
CA SER A 366 0.28 27.81 1.24
C SER A 366 -1.19 27.51 1.39
N GLN A 367 -1.90 27.19 0.30
CA GLN A 367 -3.19 26.58 0.45
C GLN A 367 -2.95 25.19 1.08
N PRO A 368 -3.72 24.82 2.12
CA PRO A 368 -3.83 23.42 2.43
C PRO A 368 -4.20 22.79 1.10
N VAL A 369 -3.30 22.00 0.51
CA VAL A 369 -3.52 21.23 -0.74
C VAL A 369 -4.96 20.80 -0.65
N ALA A 370 -5.83 21.36 -1.51
CA ALA A 370 -7.27 21.11 -1.44
C ALA A 370 -7.32 19.62 -1.32
N ARG A 371 -7.55 19.15 -0.12
CA ARG A 371 -7.25 17.79 0.34
C ARG A 371 -7.54 16.91 -0.85
N ILE A 372 -6.48 16.51 -1.64
CA ILE A 372 -6.59 15.26 -2.37
C ILE A 372 -7.16 14.40 -1.30
N LYS A 373 -8.50 14.08 -1.39
CA LYS A 373 -9.22 13.40 -0.31
C LYS A 373 -8.20 12.50 0.30
N GLN A 374 -7.53 12.98 1.35
CA GLN A 374 -6.59 12.16 2.07
C GLN A 374 -7.44 10.94 2.22
N ALA A 375 -7.01 9.82 1.68
CA ALA A 375 -7.43 8.60 2.32
C ALA A 375 -7.33 9.01 3.79
N PRO A 376 -8.49 9.23 4.46
CA PRO A 376 -8.67 10.18 5.56
C PRO A 376 -7.49 9.98 6.47
N PRO A 377 -6.78 11.00 6.96
CA PRO A 377 -5.53 10.87 7.68
C PRO A 377 -5.75 9.65 8.49
N LYS A 378 -4.82 8.66 8.43
CA LYS A 378 -4.99 7.42 9.20
C LYS A 378 -5.32 7.97 10.54
N SER A 379 -6.57 8.13 10.74
CA SER A 379 -7.15 8.94 11.77
C SER A 379 -6.35 8.49 12.97
N LYS A 380 -5.68 9.40 13.70
CA LYS A 380 -5.79 9.22 15.13
C LYS A 380 -7.09 8.49 15.24
N ARG A 381 -7.04 7.13 15.30
CA ARG A 381 -8.21 6.24 15.16
C ARG A 381 -9.39 7.09 15.51
N ASN A 382 -10.22 7.47 14.55
CA ASN A 382 -11.40 8.22 14.89
C ASN A 382 -11.94 7.37 16.01
N ALA A 383 -11.87 7.88 17.21
CA ALA A 383 -12.62 7.31 18.29
C ALA A 383 -13.95 7.06 17.62
N PRO A 384 -14.36 5.78 17.47
CA PRO A 384 -15.36 5.34 16.51
C PRO A 384 -16.44 6.40 16.51
N VAL A 385 -16.77 6.96 15.34
CA VAL A 385 -17.64 8.16 15.20
C VAL A 385 -18.68 8.00 16.27
N GLY A 386 -18.71 8.89 17.26
CA GLY A 386 -19.42 8.59 18.49
C GLY A 386 -20.80 8.12 18.10
N LEU A 387 -21.29 7.06 18.69
CA LEU A 387 -22.58 6.45 18.28
C LEU A 387 -23.68 7.51 18.22
N GLU A 388 -23.58 8.53 19.08
CA GLU A 388 -24.45 9.71 19.09
C GLU A 388 -24.36 10.48 17.77
N LEU A 389 -23.17 10.67 17.19
CA LEU A 389 -22.99 11.37 15.91
C LEU A 389 -23.51 10.53 14.73
N GLN A 390 -23.35 9.22 14.77
CA GLN A 390 -23.93 8.31 13.79
C GLN A 390 -25.45 8.36 13.82
N ILE A 391 -26.04 8.33 15.02
CA ILE A 391 -27.49 8.46 15.21
C ILE A 391 -27.98 9.82 14.72
N MET A 392 -27.27 10.92 15.03
CA MET A 392 -27.62 12.25 14.55
C MET A 392 -27.60 12.34 13.02
N ARG A 393 -26.64 11.73 12.34
CA ARG A 393 -26.58 11.66 10.87
C ARG A 393 -27.83 10.99 10.29
N ILE A 394 -28.19 9.84 10.86
CA ILE A 394 -29.38 9.10 10.43
C ILE A 394 -30.66 9.93 10.64
N LEU A 395 -30.81 10.59 11.78
CA LEU A 395 -31.98 11.38 12.09
C LEU A 395 -32.09 12.67 11.27
N VAL A 396 -30.97 13.30 10.91
CA VAL A 396 -30.98 14.46 10.03
C VAL A 396 -31.40 14.06 8.62
N ALA A 397 -30.87 12.93 8.10
CA ALA A 397 -31.23 12.41 6.77
C ALA A 397 -32.69 11.89 6.72
N HIS A 398 -33.15 11.23 7.81
CA HIS A 398 -34.47 10.60 7.91
C HIS A 398 -35.19 11.00 9.20
N PRO A 399 -35.72 12.24 9.28
CA PRO A 399 -36.29 12.80 10.50
C PRO A 399 -37.45 12.00 11.13
N SER A 400 -38.24 11.32 10.31
CA SER A 400 -39.34 10.48 10.75
C SER A 400 -38.92 9.35 11.71
N LEU A 401 -37.65 8.89 11.61
CA LEU A 401 -37.10 7.86 12.48
C LEU A 401 -36.86 8.34 13.91
N ALA A 402 -36.91 9.65 14.19
CA ALA A 402 -36.82 10.19 15.54
C ALA A 402 -37.97 9.71 16.45
N MET A 403 -39.12 9.34 15.86
CA MET A 403 -40.25 8.76 16.61
C MET A 403 -39.93 7.41 17.25
N MET A 404 -38.86 6.73 16.86
CA MET A 404 -38.39 5.47 17.46
C MET A 404 -37.51 5.67 18.70
N LEU A 405 -37.10 6.90 19.00
CA LEU A 405 -36.20 7.21 20.11
C LEU A 405 -37.03 7.63 21.34
N ASP A 406 -36.70 7.04 22.49
CA ASP A 406 -37.30 7.35 23.78
C ASP A 406 -36.28 8.01 24.74
N GLU A 407 -36.74 8.33 25.95
CA GLU A 407 -35.85 8.94 26.96
C GLU A 407 -34.68 8.02 27.39
N THR A 408 -34.83 6.72 27.24
CA THR A 408 -33.75 5.77 27.62
C THR A 408 -32.57 5.90 26.69
N VAL A 409 -32.78 6.13 25.38
CA VAL A 409 -31.75 6.39 24.38
C VAL A 409 -31.01 7.71 24.68
N LEU A 410 -31.74 8.75 25.06
CA LEU A 410 -31.13 10.03 25.41
C LEU A 410 -30.31 9.95 26.71
N ALA A 411 -30.76 9.13 27.68
CA ALA A 411 -30.00 8.84 28.89
C ALA A 411 -28.70 8.04 28.57
N ASP A 412 -28.78 7.06 27.68
CA ASP A 412 -27.64 6.27 27.23
C ASP A 412 -26.61 7.16 26.50
N ALA A 413 -27.05 8.07 25.64
CA ALA A 413 -26.18 9.04 24.98
C ALA A 413 -25.50 9.97 25.99
N ALA A 414 -26.21 10.45 27.01
CA ALA A 414 -25.66 11.31 28.05
C ALA A 414 -24.60 10.60 28.91
N ALA A 415 -24.75 9.29 29.11
CA ALA A 415 -23.79 8.48 29.85
C ALA A 415 -22.47 8.24 29.05
N LEU A 416 -22.53 8.19 27.73
CA LEU A 416 -21.36 7.95 26.86
C LEU A 416 -20.65 9.23 26.44
N ALA A 417 -21.38 10.27 26.07
CA ALA A 417 -20.85 11.50 25.51
C ALA A 417 -21.72 12.71 25.97
N PRO A 418 -21.47 13.30 27.14
CA PRO A 418 -22.26 14.40 27.67
C PRO A 418 -22.37 15.60 26.72
N ASP A 419 -21.31 15.92 26.00
CA ASP A 419 -21.28 17.06 25.05
C ASP A 419 -22.14 16.81 23.82
N GLY A 420 -22.14 15.59 23.26
CA GLY A 420 -22.96 15.20 22.10
C GLY A 420 -24.43 14.96 22.47
N ALA A 421 -24.72 14.58 23.71
CA ALA A 421 -26.06 14.26 24.17
C ALA A 421 -27.03 15.45 24.10
N ASN A 422 -26.55 16.67 24.36
CA ASN A 422 -27.36 17.88 24.25
C ASN A 422 -27.79 18.17 22.82
N MET A 423 -26.87 17.99 21.86
CA MET A 423 -27.15 18.13 20.42
C MET A 423 -28.15 17.06 19.97
N LEU A 424 -27.94 15.79 20.35
CA LEU A 424 -28.84 14.70 20.03
C LEU A 424 -30.26 14.96 20.60
N ARG A 425 -30.36 15.41 21.86
CA ARG A 425 -31.64 15.75 22.49
C ARG A 425 -32.35 16.85 21.74
N SER A 426 -31.68 17.94 21.39
CA SER A 426 -32.25 19.04 20.61
C SER A 426 -32.74 18.58 19.24
N LEU A 427 -31.96 17.76 18.56
CA LEU A 427 -32.31 17.16 17.27
C LEU A 427 -33.54 16.27 17.36
N VAL A 428 -33.56 15.34 18.33
CA VAL A 428 -34.71 14.41 18.55
C VAL A 428 -35.96 15.18 18.85
N PHE A 429 -35.89 16.15 19.77
CA PHE A 429 -37.07 16.95 20.16
C PHE A 429 -37.63 17.75 18.97
N THR A 430 -36.74 18.37 18.18
CA THR A 430 -37.14 19.13 17.00
C THR A 430 -37.78 18.21 15.95
N ALA A 431 -37.17 17.07 15.65
CA ALA A 431 -37.69 16.12 14.67
C ALA A 431 -39.04 15.51 15.11
N GLN A 432 -39.19 15.14 16.41
CA GLN A 432 -40.42 14.61 16.94
C GLN A 432 -41.57 15.65 16.94
N SER A 433 -41.26 16.94 17.16
CA SER A 433 -42.26 18.00 17.09
C SER A 433 -42.83 18.18 15.67
N MET A 434 -42.15 17.74 14.62
CA MET A 434 -42.58 17.78 13.23
C MET A 434 -43.43 16.57 12.82
N GLY A 435 -43.44 15.50 13.63
CA GLY A 435 -44.25 14.29 13.42
C GLY A 435 -43.71 13.34 12.34
N GLU A 436 -44.51 12.32 12.00
CA GLU A 436 -44.10 11.23 11.08
C GLU A 436 -43.79 11.67 9.65
N ASN A 437 -44.28 12.81 9.21
CA ASN A 437 -44.07 13.37 7.86
C ASN A 437 -42.89 14.36 7.81
N ALA A 438 -42.03 14.39 8.83
CA ALA A 438 -40.90 15.27 8.88
C ALA A 438 -39.92 14.97 7.69
N GLN A 439 -39.60 16.01 6.94
CA GLN A 439 -38.66 15.93 5.80
C GLN A 439 -37.34 16.62 6.14
N PHE A 440 -36.26 16.14 5.50
CA PHE A 440 -34.91 16.69 5.67
C PHE A 440 -34.84 18.22 5.54
N ALA A 441 -35.42 18.78 4.47
CA ALA A 441 -35.36 20.22 4.19
C ALA A 441 -36.00 21.06 5.30
N ALA A 442 -37.15 20.62 5.80
CA ALA A 442 -37.88 21.31 6.87
C ALA A 442 -37.15 21.21 8.22
N LEU A 443 -36.59 20.04 8.53
CA LEU A 443 -35.78 19.86 9.73
C LEU A 443 -34.50 20.70 9.68
N ALA A 444 -33.80 20.72 8.53
CA ALA A 444 -32.58 21.50 8.33
C ALA A 444 -32.81 23.01 8.55
N GLU A 445 -33.96 23.54 8.10
CA GLU A 445 -34.33 24.95 8.32
C GLU A 445 -34.57 25.24 9.80
N GLN A 446 -35.30 24.37 10.51
CA GLN A 446 -35.51 24.53 11.93
C GLN A 446 -34.22 24.43 12.75
N LEU A 447 -33.35 23.48 12.43
CA LEU A 447 -32.08 23.32 13.13
C LEU A 447 -31.16 24.54 12.94
N ARG A 448 -31.12 25.14 11.74
CA ARG A 448 -30.39 26.39 11.50
C ARG A 448 -30.92 27.56 12.33
N SER A 449 -32.20 27.58 12.60
CA SER A 449 -32.79 28.62 13.46
C SER A 449 -32.40 28.48 14.95
N LEU A 450 -31.96 27.29 15.37
CA LEU A 450 -31.49 27.01 16.74
C LEU A 450 -30.00 27.37 16.95
N GLY A 451 -29.22 27.47 15.88
CA GLY A 451 -27.80 27.83 15.94
C GLY A 451 -26.97 27.15 14.85
N SER A 452 -25.67 27.46 14.81
CA SER A 452 -24.72 26.95 13.80
C SER A 452 -24.18 25.54 14.11
N ASP A 453 -24.53 24.95 15.25
CA ASP A 453 -23.95 23.68 15.70
C ASP A 453 -24.29 22.50 14.77
N PHE A 454 -25.39 22.60 14.03
CA PHE A 454 -25.83 21.58 13.08
C PHE A 454 -25.41 21.84 11.62
N ASP A 455 -24.82 23.00 11.30
CA ASP A 455 -24.53 23.39 9.90
C ASP A 455 -23.62 22.38 9.18
N ALA A 456 -22.60 21.89 9.85
CA ALA A 456 -21.69 20.89 9.31
C ALA A 456 -22.40 19.55 9.01
N LEU A 457 -23.28 19.12 9.91
CA LEU A 457 -24.04 17.88 9.78
C LEU A 457 -25.10 17.97 8.68
N ILE A 458 -25.78 19.10 8.57
CA ILE A 458 -26.76 19.37 7.52
C ILE A 458 -26.07 19.40 6.14
N ALA A 459 -24.92 20.06 6.04
CA ALA A 459 -24.17 20.12 4.78
C ALA A 459 -23.67 18.73 4.33
N GLU A 460 -23.21 17.90 5.29
CA GLU A 460 -22.80 16.54 5.03
C GLU A 460 -23.95 15.66 4.52
N MET A 461 -25.14 15.79 5.11
CA MET A 461 -26.30 14.96 4.75
C MET A 461 -26.97 15.43 3.45
N ALA A 462 -26.85 16.69 3.08
CA ALA A 462 -27.39 17.22 1.82
C ALA A 462 -26.70 16.65 0.55
N GLU A 463 -25.48 16.12 0.69
CA GLU A 463 -24.71 15.53 -0.40
C GLU A 463 -24.91 14.01 -0.54
N GLN A 464 -25.65 13.37 0.38
CA GLN A 464 -25.86 11.91 0.34
C GLN A 464 -27.01 11.54 -0.60
N ALA A 465 -26.82 10.43 -1.33
CA ALA A 465 -27.89 9.84 -2.14
C ALA A 465 -29.00 9.25 -1.24
N GLU A 466 -30.25 9.29 -1.74
CA GLU A 466 -31.38 8.66 -1.07
C GLU A 466 -31.11 7.17 -0.82
N THR A 467 -31.21 6.76 0.44
CA THR A 467 -31.05 5.37 0.86
C THR A 467 -32.42 4.81 1.26
N ASP A 468 -32.65 3.52 1.01
CA ASP A 468 -33.87 2.83 1.38
C ASP A 468 -34.11 2.94 2.90
N ILE A 469 -35.30 3.43 3.29
CA ILE A 469 -35.66 3.71 4.69
C ILE A 469 -35.64 2.45 5.57
N ASP A 470 -35.90 1.28 5.00
CA ASP A 470 -35.88 0.03 5.76
C ASP A 470 -34.44 -0.40 6.11
N ILE A 471 -33.49 -0.13 5.23
CA ILE A 471 -32.05 -0.33 5.49
C ILE A 471 -31.58 0.62 6.58
N VAL A 472 -31.96 1.90 6.47
CA VAL A 472 -31.59 2.94 7.45
C VAL A 472 -32.21 2.65 8.83
N ARG A 473 -33.44 2.15 8.87
CA ARG A 473 -34.10 1.73 10.12
C ARG A 473 -33.33 0.60 10.82
N LEU A 474 -32.83 -0.38 10.06
CA LEU A 474 -32.00 -1.46 10.60
C LEU A 474 -30.64 -0.95 11.11
N GLU A 475 -30.05 0.02 10.39
CA GLU A 475 -28.81 0.66 10.82
C GLU A 475 -29.00 1.44 12.12
N LEU A 476 -30.06 2.22 12.23
CA LEU A 476 -30.41 2.93 13.45
C LEU A 476 -30.60 1.97 14.63
N ALA A 477 -31.37 0.91 14.44
CA ALA A 477 -31.60 -0.10 15.48
C ALA A 477 -30.27 -0.76 15.91
N GLY A 478 -29.35 -0.99 14.99
CA GLY A 478 -28.01 -1.48 15.28
C GLY A 478 -27.19 -0.51 16.13
N ALA A 479 -27.18 0.78 15.77
CA ALA A 479 -26.47 1.83 16.50
C ALA A 479 -27.04 2.00 17.93
N LEU A 480 -28.34 1.99 18.10
CA LEU A 480 -29.00 2.09 19.40
C LEU A 480 -28.64 0.90 20.31
N ARG A 481 -28.65 -0.32 19.78
CA ARG A 481 -28.23 -1.51 20.57
C ARG A 481 -26.75 -1.43 20.97
N GLN A 482 -25.90 -0.97 20.08
CA GLN A 482 -24.46 -0.82 20.37
C GLN A 482 -24.26 0.23 21.45
N MET A 483 -24.99 1.34 21.43
CA MET A 483 -24.97 2.38 22.46
C MET A 483 -25.37 1.78 23.81
N ARG A 484 -26.50 1.09 23.88
CA ARG A 484 -26.97 0.43 25.09
C ARG A 484 -25.99 -0.57 25.66
N HIS A 485 -25.40 -1.39 24.78
CA HIS A 485 -24.36 -2.36 25.19
C HIS A 485 -23.12 -1.68 25.80
N GLN A 486 -22.68 -0.53 25.25
CA GLN A 486 -21.53 0.21 25.79
C GLN A 486 -21.88 0.81 27.18
N VAL A 487 -23.05 1.37 27.35
CA VAL A 487 -23.50 1.90 28.67
C VAL A 487 -23.51 0.80 29.72
N LEU A 488 -24.13 -0.33 29.42
CA LEU A 488 -24.18 -1.48 30.32
C LEU A 488 -22.78 -2.01 30.65
N LYS A 489 -21.85 -1.97 29.70
CA LYS A 489 -20.46 -2.36 29.93
C LYS A 489 -19.76 -1.40 30.89
N LEU A 490 -19.91 -0.09 30.71
CA LEU A 490 -19.34 0.91 31.62
C LEU A 490 -19.91 0.79 33.02
N GLU A 491 -21.23 0.54 33.15
CA GLU A 491 -21.86 0.33 34.44
C GLU A 491 -21.31 -0.93 35.15
N MET A 492 -21.12 -2.04 34.40
CA MET A 492 -20.50 -3.25 34.94
C MET A 492 -19.04 -3.02 35.40
N GLU A 493 -18.24 -2.29 34.61
CA GLU A 493 -16.86 -1.96 34.97
C GLU A 493 -16.84 -1.09 36.24
N GLY A 494 -17.77 -0.14 36.38
CA GLY A 494 -17.93 0.70 37.57
C GLY A 494 -18.31 -0.11 38.80
N LEU A 495 -19.23 -1.06 38.67
CA LEU A 495 -19.64 -1.96 39.77
C LEU A 495 -18.50 -2.90 40.17
N ALA A 496 -17.79 -3.46 39.20
CA ALA A 496 -16.61 -4.32 39.44
C ALA A 496 -15.48 -3.57 40.16
N ALA A 497 -15.23 -2.32 39.78
CA ALA A 497 -14.20 -1.46 40.40
C ALA A 497 -14.54 -1.14 41.87
N ARG A 498 -15.81 -1.08 42.26
CA ARG A 498 -16.27 -0.94 43.68
C ARG A 498 -16.15 -2.24 44.47
N GLY A 499 -15.86 -3.37 43.82
CA GLY A 499 -15.55 -4.64 44.46
C GLY A 499 -16.75 -5.50 44.80
N LEU A 500 -17.98 -5.22 44.28
CA LEU A 500 -19.20 -5.99 44.42
C LEU A 500 -19.48 -6.41 45.90
N ARG A 501 -19.32 -5.48 46.83
CA ARG A 501 -19.44 -5.79 48.27
C ARG A 501 -20.88 -5.71 48.80
N GLU A 502 -21.69 -4.86 48.18
CA GLU A 502 -23.09 -4.65 48.60
C GLU A 502 -24.01 -5.62 47.84
N PRO A 503 -25.07 -6.17 48.53
CA PRO A 503 -26.03 -7.06 47.88
C PRO A 503 -26.74 -6.42 46.65
N GLU A 504 -26.95 -5.11 46.69
CA GLU A 504 -27.55 -4.34 45.61
C GLU A 504 -26.65 -4.28 44.37
N ASP A 505 -25.34 -4.07 44.55
CA ASP A 505 -24.36 -4.07 43.46
C ASP A 505 -24.28 -5.45 42.78
N ILE A 506 -24.37 -6.54 43.58
CA ILE A 506 -24.36 -7.91 43.06
C ILE A 506 -25.65 -8.20 42.26
N ALA A 507 -26.80 -7.75 42.76
CA ALA A 507 -28.07 -7.91 42.07
C ALA A 507 -28.08 -7.14 40.74
N ARG A 508 -27.62 -5.90 40.75
CA ARG A 508 -27.51 -5.05 39.55
C ARG A 508 -26.53 -5.62 38.52
N TYR A 509 -25.39 -6.13 38.97
CA TYR A 509 -24.41 -6.79 38.08
C TYR A 509 -25.00 -8.01 37.35
N ARG A 510 -25.80 -8.82 38.05
CA ARG A 510 -26.51 -9.97 37.46
C ARG A 510 -27.57 -9.54 36.45
N GLU A 511 -28.33 -8.51 36.79
CA GLU A 511 -29.35 -7.94 35.89
C GLU A 511 -28.70 -7.44 34.58
N ILE A 512 -27.61 -6.69 34.69
CA ILE A 512 -26.87 -6.18 33.50
C ILE A 512 -26.33 -7.35 32.64
N THR A 513 -25.83 -8.40 33.28
CA THR A 513 -25.36 -9.59 32.56
C THR A 513 -26.49 -10.25 31.74
N GLN A 514 -27.69 -10.34 32.32
CA GLN A 514 -28.87 -10.88 31.61
C GLN A 514 -29.30 -9.98 30.45
N LEU A 515 -29.27 -8.66 30.64
CA LEU A 515 -29.59 -7.70 29.58
C LEU A 515 -28.59 -7.76 28.42
N GLN A 516 -27.33 -7.89 28.71
CA GLN A 516 -26.30 -8.05 27.65
C GLN A 516 -26.49 -9.36 26.86
N ASP A 517 -26.85 -10.46 27.52
CA ASP A 517 -27.13 -11.72 26.83
C ASP A 517 -28.39 -11.64 25.96
N GLN A 518 -29.40 -10.90 26.41
CA GLN A 518 -30.60 -10.65 25.60
C GLN A 518 -30.27 -9.82 24.35
N LEU A 519 -29.48 -8.75 24.47
CA LEU A 519 -29.05 -7.92 23.34
C LEU A 519 -28.21 -8.73 22.32
N ARG A 520 -27.34 -9.64 22.78
CA ARG A 520 -26.59 -10.55 21.91
C ARG A 520 -27.48 -11.52 21.16
N LYS A 521 -28.50 -12.10 21.82
CA LYS A 521 -29.45 -13.00 21.18
C LYS A 521 -30.30 -12.29 20.13
N GLN A 522 -30.75 -11.06 20.43
CA GLN A 522 -31.46 -10.24 19.45
C GLN A 522 -30.60 -9.94 18.21
N ALA A 523 -29.35 -9.53 18.41
CA ALA A 523 -28.42 -9.27 17.32
C ALA A 523 -28.16 -10.53 16.46
N ALA A 524 -28.04 -11.71 17.09
CA ALA A 524 -27.85 -12.98 16.38
C ALA A 524 -29.11 -13.39 15.59
N ALA A 525 -30.29 -13.18 16.13
CA ALA A 525 -31.56 -13.49 15.45
C ALA A 525 -31.76 -12.61 14.21
N GLU A 526 -31.44 -11.34 14.28
CA GLU A 526 -31.52 -10.42 13.13
C GLU A 526 -30.44 -10.70 12.07
N ALA A 527 -29.24 -11.12 12.49
CA ALA A 527 -28.20 -11.56 11.56
C ALA A 527 -28.57 -12.86 10.83
N ALA A 528 -29.36 -13.73 11.46
CA ALA A 528 -29.85 -14.97 10.86
C ALA A 528 -31.05 -14.76 9.94
N ALA A 529 -31.77 -13.64 10.07
CA ALA A 529 -32.91 -13.27 9.22
C ALA A 529 -32.50 -12.50 7.94
N ARG A 530 -31.21 -12.14 7.80
CA ARG A 530 -30.58 -11.56 6.61
C ARG A 530 -30.00 -12.66 5.71
#